data_2067a457a68506a3f6f8fd73acd3c519
#
_entry.id   2067a457a68506a3f6f8fd73acd3c519
#
_cell.length_a   1.000
_cell.length_b   1.000
_cell.length_c   1.000
_cell.angle_alpha   90.00
_cell.angle_beta   90.00
_cell.angle_gamma   90.00
#
_symmetry.space_group_name_H-M   'P 1'
#
loop_
_entity.id
_entity.type
_entity.pdbx_description
1 polymer ?
#
loop_
_entity_poly.entity_id
_entity_poly.type
_entity_poly.pdbx_seq_one_letter_code
_entity_poly.pdbx_strand_id
1 'polypeptide(L)'
;MSKKSLYFLCTGNSCRSQMAEGWAKKHLGDEWEVRSAGIEAHGLNPNAVKAMKEAGIDISDQTSDIIDPEILNNADLVVTLCGDAADKCPITPPKVKRVHWGFDDPAKAEGTEEEKWTVFQRVRDDVGERIKRFADTGE
;
A
#
# COMPACT_ATOMS: atom_id res chain seq x y z
N MET A 1 -6.51 -23.24 -6.95
CA MET A 1 -5.80 -22.43 -7.94
C MET A 1 -4.92 -21.41 -7.22
N SER A 2 -3.73 -21.15 -7.76
CA SER A 2 -2.84 -20.20 -7.14
C SER A 2 -3.30 -18.77 -7.39
N LYS A 3 -3.19 -17.94 -6.37
CA LYS A 3 -3.49 -16.52 -6.47
C LYS A 3 -2.34 -15.80 -7.18
N LYS A 4 -2.66 -14.70 -7.85
CA LYS A 4 -1.65 -13.79 -8.36
C LYS A 4 -1.03 -13.02 -7.19
N SER A 5 0.21 -12.59 -7.33
CA SER A 5 0.92 -11.84 -6.29
C SER A 5 0.89 -10.34 -6.57
N LEU A 6 0.39 -9.57 -5.61
CA LEU A 6 0.31 -8.11 -5.67
C LEU A 6 1.18 -7.53 -4.55
N TYR A 7 2.11 -6.65 -4.92
CA TYR A 7 3.09 -6.10 -3.99
C TYR A 7 3.03 -4.57 -4.01
N PHE A 8 2.61 -3.97 -2.90
CA PHE A 8 2.57 -2.52 -2.75
C PHE A 8 3.86 -2.01 -2.13
N LEU A 9 4.44 -0.96 -2.70
CA LEU A 9 5.70 -0.39 -2.23
C LEU A 9 5.55 1.09 -1.90
N CYS A 10 6.12 1.51 -0.77
CA CYS A 10 6.26 2.92 -0.42
C CYS A 10 7.58 3.13 0.33
N THR A 11 7.80 4.31 0.90
CA THR A 11 9.09 4.61 1.54
C THR A 11 9.30 3.82 2.83
N GLY A 12 8.43 3.98 3.81
CA GLY A 12 8.62 3.41 5.15
C GLY A 12 7.75 2.22 5.50
N ASN A 13 6.89 1.78 4.58
CA ASN A 13 5.90 0.72 4.82
C ASN A 13 5.13 0.94 6.13
N SER A 14 4.70 2.17 6.36
CA SER A 14 4.00 2.54 7.59
C SER A 14 2.58 3.06 7.39
N CYS A 15 2.30 3.79 6.34
CA CYS A 15 0.99 4.41 6.07
C CYS A 15 0.36 3.94 4.77
N ARG A 16 0.79 4.51 3.64
CA ARG A 16 0.14 4.31 2.33
C ARG A 16 0.08 2.87 1.89
N SER A 17 1.20 2.17 1.93
CA SER A 17 1.24 0.75 1.51
C SER A 17 0.50 -0.14 2.50
N GLN A 18 0.49 0.19 3.78
CA GLN A 18 -0.28 -0.57 4.77
C GLN A 18 -1.78 -0.41 4.55
N MET A 19 -2.23 0.82 4.28
CA MET A 19 -3.64 1.06 3.95
C MET A 19 -4.03 0.37 2.64
N ALA A 20 -3.15 0.44 1.63
CA ALA A 20 -3.39 -0.24 0.35
C ALA A 20 -3.50 -1.75 0.53
N GLU A 21 -2.62 -2.34 1.33
CA GLU A 21 -2.67 -3.78 1.64
C GLU A 21 -4.00 -4.14 2.30
N GLY A 22 -4.47 -3.35 3.26
CA GLY A 22 -5.74 -3.58 3.93
C GLY A 22 -6.94 -3.53 2.97
N TRP A 23 -7.02 -2.49 2.16
CA TRP A 23 -8.09 -2.35 1.17
C TRP A 23 -8.04 -3.46 0.12
N ALA A 24 -6.84 -3.82 -0.35
CA ALA A 24 -6.68 -4.85 -1.36
C ALA A 24 -7.08 -6.23 -0.83
N LYS A 25 -6.73 -6.55 0.40
CA LYS A 25 -7.17 -7.81 1.02
C LYS A 25 -8.69 -7.90 1.10
N LYS A 26 -9.36 -6.77 1.35
CA LYS A 26 -10.82 -6.71 1.38
C LYS A 26 -11.45 -6.91 0.00
N HIS A 27 -10.92 -6.22 -1.02
CA HIS A 27 -11.53 -6.21 -2.35
C HIS A 27 -10.98 -7.27 -3.31
N LEU A 28 -9.75 -7.72 -3.10
CA LEU A 28 -9.02 -8.59 -4.03
C LEU A 28 -8.52 -9.89 -3.38
N GLY A 29 -8.78 -10.10 -2.08
CA GLY A 29 -8.19 -11.21 -1.32
C GLY A 29 -8.49 -12.60 -1.85
N ASP A 30 -9.57 -12.76 -2.63
CA ASP A 30 -9.93 -14.05 -3.23
C ASP A 30 -9.08 -14.37 -4.46
N GLU A 31 -8.59 -13.37 -5.17
CA GLU A 31 -7.86 -13.53 -6.43
C GLU A 31 -6.37 -13.20 -6.32
N TRP A 32 -5.99 -12.40 -5.34
CA TRP A 32 -4.63 -11.89 -5.18
C TRP A 32 -4.08 -12.20 -3.79
N GLU A 33 -2.82 -12.62 -3.76
CA GLU A 33 -2.06 -12.66 -2.52
C GLU A 33 -1.41 -11.27 -2.38
N VAL A 34 -1.86 -10.51 -1.38
CA VAL A 34 -1.49 -9.10 -1.22
C VAL A 34 -0.43 -8.93 -0.16
N ARG A 35 0.64 -8.21 -0.49
CA ARG A 35 1.74 -7.87 0.42
C ARG A 35 2.16 -6.43 0.21
N SER A 36 2.88 -5.88 1.18
CA SER A 36 3.45 -4.55 1.08
C SER A 36 4.85 -4.51 1.69
N ALA A 37 5.64 -3.54 1.27
CA ALA A 37 6.98 -3.32 1.80
C ALA A 37 7.41 -1.88 1.55
N GLY A 38 8.55 -1.49 2.10
CA GLY A 38 9.13 -0.18 1.88
C GLY A 38 10.63 -0.25 1.63
N ILE A 39 11.19 0.87 1.19
CA ILE A 39 12.63 1.03 1.08
C ILE A 39 13.23 0.86 2.48
N GLU A 40 12.52 1.33 3.49
CA GLU A 40 12.83 1.17 4.90
C GLU A 40 11.59 0.62 5.62
N ALA A 41 11.76 0.08 6.81
CA ALA A 41 10.65 -0.40 7.64
C ALA A 41 10.56 0.48 8.89
N HIS A 42 9.61 1.43 8.87
CA HIS A 42 9.43 2.40 9.97
C HIS A 42 8.43 1.97 11.02
N GLY A 43 7.86 0.77 10.87
CA GLY A 43 6.79 0.31 11.74
C GLY A 43 5.42 0.76 11.25
N LEU A 44 4.38 0.12 11.75
CA LEU A 44 3.00 0.42 11.38
C LEU A 44 2.55 1.71 12.07
N ASN A 45 2.16 2.71 11.31
CA ASN A 45 1.74 4.00 11.86
C ASN A 45 0.39 3.85 12.59
N PRO A 46 0.30 4.26 13.86
CA PRO A 46 -0.95 4.13 14.63
C PRO A 46 -2.14 4.87 14.00
N ASN A 47 -1.89 6.01 13.35
CA ASN A 47 -2.96 6.75 12.69
C ASN A 47 -3.48 6.03 11.46
N ALA A 48 -2.61 5.30 10.75
CA ALA A 48 -3.03 4.45 9.63
C ALA A 48 -3.92 3.30 10.13
N VAL A 49 -3.55 2.66 11.22
CA VAL A 49 -4.36 1.62 11.86
C VAL A 49 -5.73 2.15 12.25
N LYS A 50 -5.75 3.32 12.88
CA LYS A 50 -6.99 3.96 13.34
C LYS A 50 -7.88 4.37 12.16
N ALA A 51 -7.29 4.94 11.11
CA ALA A 51 -8.03 5.35 9.92
C ALA A 51 -8.67 4.14 9.22
N MET A 52 -7.95 3.04 9.09
CA MET A 52 -8.48 1.82 8.49
C MET A 52 -9.57 1.19 9.34
N LYS A 53 -9.40 1.19 10.66
CA LYS A 53 -10.41 0.67 11.59
C LYS A 53 -11.73 1.46 11.45
N GLU A 54 -11.64 2.77 11.30
CA GLU A 54 -12.81 3.63 11.06
C GLU A 54 -13.55 3.20 9.79
N ALA A 55 -12.82 2.73 8.78
CA ALA A 55 -13.41 2.21 7.54
C ALA A 55 -13.84 0.73 7.64
N GLY A 56 -13.72 0.12 8.82
CA GLY A 56 -14.11 -1.26 9.04
C GLY A 56 -13.03 -2.29 8.71
N ILE A 57 -11.79 -1.86 8.57
CA ILE A 57 -10.68 -2.74 8.21
C ILE A 57 -9.61 -2.71 9.32
N ASP A 58 -9.31 -3.86 9.88
CA ASP A 58 -8.27 -4.00 10.89
C ASP A 58 -6.94 -4.38 10.24
N ILE A 59 -5.96 -3.48 10.30
CA ILE A 59 -4.60 -3.73 9.78
C ILE A 59 -3.57 -3.92 10.89
N SER A 60 -4.01 -4.01 12.14
CA SER A 60 -3.11 -4.12 13.29
C SER A 60 -2.21 -5.34 13.27
N ASP A 61 -2.61 -6.39 12.54
CA ASP A 61 -1.83 -7.61 12.40
C ASP A 61 -0.81 -7.56 11.26
N GLN A 62 -0.85 -6.52 10.44
CA GLN A 62 0.11 -6.36 9.35
C GLN A 62 1.47 -5.94 9.89
N THR A 63 2.53 -6.26 9.14
CA THR A 63 3.90 -5.95 9.54
C THR A 63 4.53 -4.93 8.59
N SER A 64 5.48 -4.17 9.12
CA SER A 64 6.27 -3.23 8.33
C SER A 64 7.55 -3.93 7.91
N ASP A 65 7.78 -4.06 6.60
CA ASP A 65 8.85 -4.86 6.05
C ASP A 65 9.65 -4.09 5.00
N ILE A 66 10.94 -4.46 4.86
CA ILE A 66 11.79 -3.97 3.78
C ILE A 66 11.48 -4.79 2.53
N ILE A 67 11.64 -4.19 1.34
CA ILE A 67 11.40 -4.87 0.07
C ILE A 67 12.22 -6.16 0.01
N ASP A 68 11.53 -7.29 -0.22
CA ASP A 68 12.15 -8.60 -0.39
C ASP A 68 12.33 -8.85 -1.89
N PRO A 69 13.59 -8.99 -2.38
CA PRO A 69 13.84 -9.20 -3.80
C PRO A 69 13.16 -10.45 -4.36
N GLU A 70 13.04 -11.51 -3.57
CA GLU A 70 12.41 -12.74 -4.02
C GLU A 70 10.91 -12.52 -4.26
N ILE A 71 10.22 -11.86 -3.35
CA ILE A 71 8.80 -11.52 -3.51
C ILE A 71 8.63 -10.58 -4.71
N LEU A 72 9.50 -9.55 -4.80
CA LEU A 72 9.45 -8.57 -5.87
C LEU A 72 9.60 -9.21 -7.25
N ASN A 73 10.59 -10.10 -7.42
CA ASN A 73 10.89 -10.72 -8.70
C ASN A 73 9.84 -11.77 -9.13
N ASN A 74 9.03 -12.24 -8.20
CA ASN A 74 7.98 -13.21 -8.46
C ASN A 74 6.56 -12.63 -8.42
N ALA A 75 6.44 -11.32 -8.17
CA ALA A 75 5.15 -10.65 -8.15
C ALA A 75 4.54 -10.58 -9.57
N ASP A 76 3.24 -10.69 -9.65
CA ASP A 76 2.52 -10.50 -10.91
C ASP A 76 2.31 -9.01 -11.19
N LEU A 77 2.11 -8.22 -10.13
CA LEU A 77 1.94 -6.78 -10.21
C LEU A 77 2.63 -6.10 -9.03
N VAL A 78 3.44 -5.09 -9.32
CA VAL A 78 4.07 -4.22 -8.33
C VAL A 78 3.48 -2.82 -8.47
N VAL A 79 2.98 -2.27 -7.37
CA VAL A 79 2.40 -0.92 -7.34
C VAL A 79 3.23 -0.05 -6.41
N THR A 80 3.86 0.99 -6.95
CA THR A 80 4.57 1.97 -6.14
C THR A 80 3.62 3.11 -5.78
N LEU A 81 3.66 3.55 -4.53
CA LEU A 81 2.72 4.53 -3.98
C LEU A 81 3.37 5.88 -3.67
N CYS A 82 4.69 5.96 -3.79
CA CYS A 82 5.43 7.20 -3.62
C CYS A 82 6.57 7.28 -4.64
N GLY A 83 7.02 8.51 -4.94
CA GLY A 83 8.10 8.74 -5.91
C GLY A 83 9.40 8.05 -5.52
N ASP A 84 9.76 8.05 -4.23
CA ASP A 84 10.98 7.40 -3.76
C ASP A 84 10.96 5.90 -4.04
N ALA A 85 9.83 5.23 -3.81
CA ALA A 85 9.72 3.80 -4.10
C ALA A 85 9.81 3.53 -5.60
N ALA A 86 9.22 4.42 -6.43
CA ALA A 86 9.32 4.29 -7.89
C ALA A 86 10.77 4.42 -8.37
N ASP A 87 11.52 5.38 -7.80
CA ASP A 87 12.90 5.66 -8.19
C ASP A 87 13.90 4.63 -7.65
N LYS A 88 13.66 4.14 -6.44
CA LYS A 88 14.61 3.25 -5.73
C LYS A 88 14.25 1.78 -5.80
N CYS A 89 13.12 1.45 -6.42
CA CYS A 89 12.71 0.06 -6.57
C CYS A 89 13.73 -0.69 -7.44
N PRO A 90 14.21 -1.87 -7.01
CA PRO A 90 15.15 -2.66 -7.81
C PRO A 90 14.58 -3.03 -9.18
N ILE A 91 15.47 -3.30 -10.13
CA ILE A 91 15.06 -3.76 -11.46
C ILE A 91 14.37 -5.11 -11.32
N THR A 92 13.25 -5.27 -11.99
CA THR A 92 12.47 -6.52 -11.98
C THR A 92 12.51 -7.19 -13.36
N PRO A 93 12.25 -8.52 -13.41
CA PRO A 93 12.12 -9.20 -14.71
C PRO A 93 10.97 -8.61 -15.53
N PRO A 94 11.04 -8.68 -16.88
CA PRO A 94 9.97 -8.14 -17.73
C PRO A 94 8.57 -8.74 -17.49
N LYS A 95 8.50 -9.94 -16.91
CA LYS A 95 7.23 -10.59 -16.57
C LYS A 95 6.47 -9.89 -15.43
N VAL A 96 7.18 -9.09 -14.63
CA VAL A 96 6.57 -8.36 -13.52
C VAL A 96 6.02 -7.04 -14.03
N LYS A 97 4.71 -6.87 -13.96
CA LYS A 97 4.06 -5.61 -14.34
C LYS A 97 4.26 -4.61 -13.21
N ARG A 98 4.67 -3.40 -13.55
CA ARG A 98 4.87 -2.32 -12.58
C ARG A 98 4.03 -1.12 -12.95
N VAL A 99 3.31 -0.58 -11.95
CA VAL A 99 2.52 0.65 -12.11
C VAL A 99 2.80 1.58 -10.93
N HIS A 100 2.51 2.85 -11.11
CA HIS A 100 2.69 3.86 -10.06
C HIS A 100 1.35 4.53 -9.78
N TRP A 101 0.91 4.45 -8.51
CA TRP A 101 -0.27 5.15 -8.00
C TRP A 101 0.18 6.13 -6.91
N GLY A 102 0.42 7.37 -7.26
CA GLY A 102 0.92 8.37 -6.31
C GLY A 102 -0.16 8.86 -5.35
N PHE A 103 0.18 8.90 -4.06
CA PHE A 103 -0.66 9.46 -3.02
C PHE A 103 0.20 10.32 -2.10
N ASP A 104 -0.39 11.35 -1.49
CA ASP A 104 0.30 12.16 -0.49
C ASP A 104 0.66 11.31 0.73
N ASP A 105 1.80 11.63 1.34
CA ASP A 105 2.20 10.95 2.57
C ASP A 105 1.51 11.63 3.77
N PRO A 106 0.50 10.98 4.38
CA PRO A 106 -0.22 11.59 5.49
C PRO A 106 0.65 11.80 6.73
N ALA A 107 1.72 11.02 6.88
CA ALA A 107 2.64 11.18 8.01
C ALA A 107 3.44 12.48 7.95
N LYS A 108 3.52 13.10 6.76
CA LYS A 108 4.21 14.39 6.57
C LYS A 108 3.26 15.58 6.60
N ALA A 109 1.98 15.36 6.89
CA ALA A 109 1.00 16.44 6.97
C ALA A 109 1.36 17.41 8.10
N GLU A 110 1.13 18.69 7.85
CA GLU A 110 1.40 19.76 8.82
C GLU A 110 0.09 20.32 9.36
N GLY A 111 0.16 21.02 10.48
CA GLY A 111 -0.97 21.68 11.10
C GLY A 111 -1.35 21.05 12.44
N THR A 112 -2.62 21.23 12.83
CA THR A 112 -3.13 20.66 14.08
C THR A 112 -3.33 19.16 13.97
N GLU A 113 -3.52 18.50 15.11
CA GLU A 113 -3.82 17.06 15.11
C GLU A 113 -5.10 16.74 14.32
N GLU A 114 -6.11 17.62 14.40
CA GLU A 114 -7.33 17.44 13.62
C GLU A 114 -7.07 17.57 12.12
N GLU A 115 -6.25 18.53 11.71
CA GLU A 115 -5.89 18.70 10.31
C GLU A 115 -5.11 17.51 9.77
N LYS A 116 -4.15 17.01 10.56
CA LYS A 116 -3.39 15.80 10.21
C LYS A 116 -4.31 14.58 10.11
N TRP A 117 -5.23 14.44 11.04
CA TRP A 117 -6.20 13.33 11.04
C TRP A 117 -7.07 13.36 9.78
N THR A 118 -7.52 14.56 9.37
CA THR A 118 -8.29 14.72 8.15
C THR A 118 -7.50 14.25 6.92
N VAL A 119 -6.19 14.53 6.89
CA VAL A 119 -5.33 14.06 5.79
C VAL A 119 -5.24 12.53 5.77
N PHE A 120 -5.09 11.88 6.93
CA PHE A 120 -5.10 10.41 7.00
C PHE A 120 -6.41 9.84 6.48
N GLN A 121 -7.54 10.44 6.84
CA GLN A 121 -8.85 10.00 6.35
C GLN A 121 -8.98 10.18 4.85
N ARG A 122 -8.55 11.32 4.31
CA ARG A 122 -8.59 11.61 2.87
C ARG A 122 -7.73 10.61 2.09
N VAL A 123 -6.50 10.41 2.51
CA VAL A 123 -5.57 9.49 1.83
C VAL A 123 -6.12 8.05 1.91
N ARG A 124 -6.63 7.64 3.07
CA ARG A 124 -7.28 6.34 3.22
C ARG A 124 -8.38 6.15 2.17
N ASP A 125 -9.26 7.13 2.03
CA ASP A 125 -10.37 7.04 1.09
C ASP A 125 -9.90 7.05 -0.37
N ASP A 126 -8.90 7.86 -0.70
CA ASP A 126 -8.31 7.91 -2.04
C ASP A 126 -7.70 6.56 -2.42
N VAL A 127 -6.96 5.95 -1.50
CA VAL A 127 -6.37 4.63 -1.71
C VAL A 127 -7.47 3.59 -1.91
N GLY A 128 -8.51 3.63 -1.08
CA GLY A 128 -9.63 2.70 -1.15
C GLY A 128 -10.37 2.78 -2.49
N GLU A 129 -10.64 3.99 -2.96
CA GLU A 129 -11.30 4.19 -4.25
C GLU A 129 -10.43 3.68 -5.42
N ARG A 130 -9.13 3.91 -5.35
CA ARG A 130 -8.22 3.44 -6.41
C ARG A 130 -8.18 1.92 -6.48
N ILE A 131 -8.16 1.26 -5.33
CA ILE A 131 -8.16 -0.20 -5.26
C ILE A 131 -9.49 -0.76 -5.73
N LYS A 132 -10.59 -0.15 -5.34
CA LYS A 132 -11.92 -0.55 -5.79
C LYS A 132 -12.03 -0.43 -7.32
N ARG A 133 -11.51 0.64 -7.89
CA ARG A 133 -11.46 0.83 -9.33
C ARG A 133 -10.64 -0.28 -10.01
N PHE A 134 -9.49 -0.63 -9.44
CA PHE A 134 -8.67 -1.73 -9.94
C PHE A 134 -9.44 -3.05 -9.88
N ALA A 135 -10.16 -3.30 -8.77
CA ALA A 135 -10.96 -4.51 -8.62
C ALA A 135 -12.05 -4.61 -9.70
N ASP A 136 -12.66 -3.48 -10.06
CA ASP A 136 -13.75 -3.43 -11.03
C ASP A 136 -13.26 -3.49 -12.48
N THR A 137 -12.13 -2.88 -12.79
CA THR A 137 -11.66 -2.69 -14.18
C THR A 137 -10.37 -3.43 -14.52
N GLY A 138 -9.63 -3.90 -13.54
CA GLY A 138 -8.31 -4.50 -13.73
C GLY A 138 -7.20 -3.48 -14.00
N GLU A 139 -7.52 -2.21 -13.80
CA GLU A 139 -6.57 -1.11 -14.06
C GLU A 139 -6.47 -0.17 -12.86
#